data_7a4fe37f890fe442a311643ccd0a2bf0
#
_entry.id   7a4fe37f890fe442a311643ccd0a2bf0
#
_cell.length_a   1.000
_cell.length_b   1.000
_cell.length_c   1.000
_cell.angle_alpha   90.00
_cell.angle_beta   90.00
_cell.angle_gamma   90.00
#
_symmetry.space_group_name_H-M   'P 1'
#
loop_
_entity.id
_entity.type
_entity.pdbx_description
1 polymer ?
#
loop_
_entity_poly.entity_id
_entity_poly.type
_entity_poly.pdbx_seq_one_letter_code
_entity_poly.pdbx_strand_id
1 'polypeptide(L)'
;ELQQLRYFSVAATQLHITRAAEILHIAQPALTQSIKRLEDELGVKLFIRSGRNIILSDTGKLFLKKITPILHQLDTLKDEVREAEGVFRRTIHVNILAASSTITNTLIEYKKKHPDVEFQLTRNEKVKDYHIEISTLPYGTKINNLYSNSIDEEIMLAVPSNSVYAQKGSVSLREISKESFISLSVFLPLREICDNFCSSVGFLPHIAFECDSPEALRNLITANMGVAFWPAFSWGKPDKKNISLIPITEPNQCKRNLIITINNKYENSAILKDLHNHITNEILLKKAML
;
A
#
# COMPACT_ATOMS: atom_id res chain seq x y z
N GLU A 1 -12.09 25.60 20.44
CA GLU A 1 -12.61 25.81 19.07
C GLU A 1 -11.97 24.85 18.08
N LEU A 2 -12.70 24.44 17.02
CA LEU A 2 -12.26 23.42 16.07
C LEU A 2 -10.85 23.64 15.47
N GLN A 3 -10.50 24.90 15.20
CA GLN A 3 -9.19 25.24 14.64
C GLN A 3 -8.04 24.96 15.63
N GLN A 4 -8.25 25.19 16.91
CA GLN A 4 -7.25 24.88 17.94
C GLN A 4 -7.02 23.37 18.06
N LEU A 5 -8.08 22.54 17.92
CA LEU A 5 -7.95 21.08 17.92
C LEU A 5 -7.11 20.60 16.71
N ARG A 6 -7.35 21.18 15.51
CA ARG A 6 -6.53 20.90 14.33
C ARG A 6 -5.07 21.29 14.51
N TYR A 7 -4.81 22.48 15.04
CA TYR A 7 -3.47 22.97 15.32
C TYR A 7 -2.74 22.08 16.32
N PHE A 8 -3.44 21.68 17.39
CA PHE A 8 -2.89 20.72 18.34
C PHE A 8 -2.56 19.38 17.71
N SER A 9 -3.46 18.83 16.88
CA SER A 9 -3.26 17.54 16.22
C SER A 9 -2.01 17.55 15.32
N VAL A 10 -1.79 18.60 14.53
CA VAL A 10 -0.59 18.73 13.69
C VAL A 10 0.67 18.90 14.54
N ALA A 11 0.64 19.73 15.59
CA ALA A 11 1.77 19.91 16.49
C ALA A 11 2.13 18.62 17.24
N ALA A 12 1.14 17.84 17.64
CA ALA A 12 1.29 16.54 18.30
C ALA A 12 1.91 15.46 17.40
N THR A 13 1.63 15.51 16.11
CA THR A 13 2.22 14.59 15.13
C THR A 13 3.67 14.95 14.80
N GLN A 14 3.99 16.26 14.71
CA GLN A 14 5.33 16.71 14.34
C GLN A 14 6.30 16.76 15.52
N LEU A 15 5.81 16.89 16.75
CA LEU A 15 6.58 17.11 17.98
C LEU A 15 7.60 18.25 17.87
N HIS A 16 7.35 19.20 16.94
CA HIS A 16 8.20 20.34 16.62
C HIS A 16 7.35 21.53 16.17
N ILE A 17 7.26 22.57 16.99
CA ILE A 17 6.33 23.70 16.78
C ILE A 17 6.59 24.44 15.46
N THR A 18 7.86 24.74 15.14
CA THR A 18 8.18 25.47 13.91
C THR A 18 7.74 24.68 12.67
N ARG A 19 8.08 23.40 12.62
CA ARG A 19 7.68 22.53 11.50
C ARG A 19 6.16 22.36 11.39
N ALA A 20 5.47 22.27 12.52
CA ALA A 20 4.01 22.25 12.54
C ALA A 20 3.40 23.55 12.00
N ALA A 21 3.98 24.71 12.36
CA ALA A 21 3.54 26.00 11.86
C ALA A 21 3.76 26.16 10.34
N GLU A 22 4.88 25.67 9.81
CA GLU A 22 5.15 25.61 8.37
C GLU A 22 4.10 24.77 7.62
N ILE A 23 3.77 23.58 8.14
CA ILE A 23 2.73 22.71 7.57
C ILE A 23 1.35 23.38 7.58
N LEU A 24 1.06 24.14 8.64
CA LEU A 24 -0.19 24.86 8.80
C LEU A 24 -0.23 26.20 8.06
N HIS A 25 0.87 26.63 7.44
CA HIS A 25 1.03 27.92 6.77
C HIS A 25 0.69 29.11 7.67
N ILE A 26 1.13 29.07 8.94
CA ILE A 26 0.94 30.13 9.93
C ILE A 26 2.26 30.49 10.62
N ALA A 27 2.28 31.65 11.26
CA ALA A 27 3.43 32.07 12.08
C ALA A 27 3.55 31.18 13.35
N GLN A 28 4.77 30.74 13.66
CA GLN A 28 5.06 29.92 14.84
C GLN A 28 4.53 30.53 16.17
N PRO A 29 4.58 31.85 16.42
CA PRO A 29 4.00 32.46 17.63
C PRO A 29 2.47 32.26 17.69
N ALA A 30 1.78 32.33 16.53
CA ALA A 30 0.33 32.12 16.46
C ALA A 30 -0.05 30.67 16.83
N LEU A 31 0.69 29.68 16.34
CA LEU A 31 0.51 28.27 16.72
C LEU A 31 0.73 28.08 18.22
N THR A 32 1.83 28.63 18.77
CA THR A 32 2.14 28.52 20.20
C THR A 32 1.04 29.13 21.07
N GLN A 33 0.53 30.30 20.67
CA GLN A 33 -0.56 30.97 21.40
C GLN A 33 -1.87 30.18 21.32
N SER A 34 -2.17 29.60 20.16
CA SER A 34 -3.36 28.78 19.99
C SER A 34 -3.33 27.51 20.87
N ILE A 35 -2.18 26.83 20.91
CA ILE A 35 -1.98 25.67 21.80
C ILE A 35 -2.12 26.07 23.27
N LYS A 36 -1.49 27.20 23.65
CA LYS A 36 -1.60 27.69 25.03
C LYS A 36 -3.05 27.98 25.42
N ARG A 37 -3.84 28.62 24.57
CA ARG A 37 -5.27 28.87 24.82
C ARG A 37 -6.04 27.59 25.00
N LEU A 38 -5.76 26.55 24.20
CA LEU A 38 -6.38 25.25 24.34
C LEU A 38 -6.00 24.58 25.68
N GLU A 39 -4.74 24.65 26.08
CA GLU A 39 -4.30 24.15 27.38
C GLU A 39 -4.94 24.91 28.55
N ASP A 40 -5.06 26.23 28.44
CA ASP A 40 -5.69 27.08 29.46
C ASP A 40 -7.20 26.78 29.58
N GLU A 41 -7.89 26.54 28.45
CA GLU A 41 -9.32 26.15 28.40
C GLU A 41 -9.54 24.75 29.04
N LEU A 42 -8.65 23.81 28.76
CA LEU A 42 -8.74 22.45 29.32
C LEU A 42 -8.22 22.36 30.77
N GLY A 43 -7.50 23.39 31.24
CA GLY A 43 -6.89 23.41 32.58
C GLY A 43 -5.73 22.41 32.75
N VAL A 44 -5.18 21.89 31.63
CA VAL A 44 -4.10 20.88 31.68
C VAL A 44 -3.05 21.16 30.62
N LYS A 45 -1.82 20.68 30.87
CA LYS A 45 -0.74 20.76 29.86
C LYS A 45 -0.81 19.56 28.92
N LEU A 46 -0.84 19.85 27.62
CA LEU A 46 -0.83 18.84 26.56
C LEU A 46 0.59 18.54 26.08
N PHE A 47 1.49 19.52 26.17
CA PHE A 47 2.89 19.36 25.82
C PHE A 47 3.81 19.63 27.00
N ILE A 48 4.94 18.92 27.03
CA ILE A 48 6.06 19.10 27.96
C ILE A 48 7.31 19.48 27.15
N ARG A 49 8.10 20.39 27.65
CA ARG A 49 9.39 20.73 27.03
C ARG A 49 10.42 19.64 27.28
N SER A 50 11.11 19.20 26.24
CA SER A 50 12.23 18.27 26.31
C SER A 50 13.41 18.89 25.54
N GLY A 51 14.21 19.68 26.23
CA GLY A 51 15.27 20.46 25.63
C GLY A 51 14.73 21.49 24.62
N ARG A 52 15.18 21.39 23.36
CA ARG A 52 14.70 22.23 22.25
C ARG A 52 13.39 21.75 21.60
N ASN A 53 12.94 20.55 21.93
CA ASN A 53 11.75 19.92 21.36
C ASN A 53 10.60 19.93 22.36
N ILE A 54 9.43 19.55 21.88
CA ILE A 54 8.23 19.26 22.68
C ILE A 54 7.90 17.78 22.62
N ILE A 55 7.36 17.25 23.68
CA ILE A 55 6.77 15.91 23.73
C ILE A 55 5.33 15.99 24.29
N LEU A 56 4.49 15.04 23.95
CA LEU A 56 3.15 14.97 24.52
C LEU A 56 3.23 14.57 26.01
N SER A 57 2.48 15.28 26.85
CA SER A 57 2.15 14.81 28.20
C SER A 57 1.23 13.57 28.12
N ASP A 58 0.99 12.87 29.22
CA ASP A 58 0.05 11.75 29.23
C ASP A 58 -1.38 12.22 28.95
N THR A 59 -1.78 13.41 29.45
CA THR A 59 -3.03 14.07 29.08
C THR A 59 -3.06 14.45 27.62
N GLY A 60 -1.93 14.91 27.04
CA GLY A 60 -1.79 15.21 25.61
C GLY A 60 -1.96 13.98 24.73
N LYS A 61 -1.39 12.83 25.12
CA LYS A 61 -1.58 11.55 24.42
C LYS A 61 -3.03 11.09 24.45
N LEU A 62 -3.66 11.17 25.62
CA LEU A 62 -5.07 10.83 25.79
C LEU A 62 -5.96 11.76 24.95
N PHE A 63 -5.69 13.06 25.00
CA PHE A 63 -6.43 14.06 24.26
C PHE A 63 -6.30 13.85 22.75
N LEU A 64 -5.08 13.62 22.23
CA LEU A 64 -4.86 13.29 20.82
C LEU A 64 -5.66 12.06 20.39
N LYS A 65 -5.61 10.99 21.17
CA LYS A 65 -6.37 9.76 20.91
C LYS A 65 -7.88 10.03 20.80
N LYS A 66 -8.42 10.95 21.62
CA LYS A 66 -9.85 11.24 21.64
C LYS A 66 -10.28 12.22 20.54
N ILE A 67 -9.47 13.25 20.24
CA ILE A 67 -9.86 14.24 19.24
C ILE A 67 -9.64 13.77 17.79
N THR A 68 -8.70 12.88 17.53
CA THR A 68 -8.41 12.37 16.18
C THR A 68 -9.67 11.82 15.49
N PRO A 69 -10.46 10.91 16.08
CA PRO A 69 -11.70 10.43 15.46
C PRO A 69 -12.77 11.54 15.31
N ILE A 70 -12.83 12.51 16.24
CA ILE A 70 -13.81 13.63 16.17
C ILE A 70 -13.49 14.56 15.00
N LEU A 71 -12.21 14.95 14.84
CA LEU A 71 -11.78 15.77 13.71
C LEU A 71 -12.07 15.07 12.39
N HIS A 72 -11.87 13.77 12.36
CA HIS A 72 -12.16 12.95 11.19
C HIS A 72 -13.67 12.94 10.87
N GLN A 73 -14.53 12.70 11.87
CA GLN A 73 -15.99 12.74 11.67
C GLN A 73 -16.47 14.11 11.15
N LEU A 74 -15.83 15.20 11.59
CA LEU A 74 -16.15 16.54 11.07
C LEU A 74 -15.69 16.75 9.62
N ASP A 75 -14.62 16.09 9.20
CA ASP A 75 -14.16 16.15 7.81
C ASP A 75 -15.08 15.31 6.91
N THR A 76 -15.45 14.09 7.35
CA THR A 76 -16.40 13.24 6.62
C THR A 76 -17.80 13.84 6.54
N LEU A 77 -18.27 14.52 7.60
CA LEU A 77 -19.57 15.18 7.59
C LEU A 77 -19.71 16.25 6.50
N LYS A 78 -18.63 17.01 6.23
CA LYS A 78 -18.64 17.98 5.13
C LYS A 78 -18.80 17.31 3.77
N ASP A 79 -18.16 16.17 3.60
CA ASP A 79 -18.24 15.41 2.36
C ASP A 79 -19.60 14.71 2.23
N GLU A 80 -20.16 14.18 3.33
CA GLU A 80 -21.50 13.60 3.39
C GLU A 80 -22.61 14.63 3.07
N VAL A 81 -22.49 15.87 3.58
CA VAL A 81 -23.47 16.94 3.29
C VAL A 81 -23.39 17.38 1.83
N ARG A 82 -22.20 17.52 1.26
CA ARG A 82 -22.01 17.84 -0.16
C ARG A 82 -22.52 16.72 -1.07
N GLU A 83 -22.40 15.48 -0.60
CA GLU A 83 -22.90 14.29 -1.26
C GLU A 83 -24.45 14.28 -1.33
N ALA A 84 -25.13 14.64 -0.25
CA ALA A 84 -26.59 14.71 -0.18
C ALA A 84 -27.18 15.73 -1.17
N GLU A 85 -26.41 16.77 -1.54
CA GLU A 85 -26.82 17.77 -2.54
C GLU A 85 -26.54 17.38 -3.99
N GLY A 86 -25.96 16.19 -4.25
CA GLY A 86 -25.66 15.71 -5.61
C GLY A 86 -24.60 16.52 -6.37
N VAL A 87 -23.87 17.39 -5.68
CA VAL A 87 -22.92 18.35 -6.27
C VAL A 87 -21.50 17.77 -6.38
N PHE A 88 -21.22 16.61 -5.76
CA PHE A 88 -19.84 16.10 -5.65
C PHE A 88 -19.63 14.77 -6.35
N ARG A 89 -18.76 14.76 -7.35
CA ARG A 89 -18.16 13.53 -7.85
C ARG A 89 -17.17 13.03 -6.80
N ARG A 90 -17.40 11.82 -6.31
CA ARG A 90 -16.55 11.21 -5.28
C ARG A 90 -15.23 10.76 -5.89
N THR A 91 -14.16 11.50 -5.66
CA THR A 91 -12.83 11.06 -6.08
C THR A 91 -12.22 10.16 -5.02
N ILE A 92 -12.05 8.88 -5.33
CA ILE A 92 -11.36 7.92 -4.47
C ILE A 92 -9.89 7.83 -4.90
N HIS A 93 -8.99 8.15 -3.96
CA HIS A 93 -7.55 8.05 -4.17
C HIS A 93 -7.09 6.63 -3.82
N VAL A 94 -6.60 5.89 -4.83
CA VAL A 94 -6.12 4.52 -4.67
C VAL A 94 -4.62 4.46 -4.94
N ASN A 95 -3.85 4.06 -3.94
CA ASN A 95 -2.41 3.84 -4.08
C ASN A 95 -2.15 2.36 -4.43
N ILE A 96 -1.63 2.10 -5.62
CA ILE A 96 -1.49 0.74 -6.16
C ILE A 96 -0.01 0.36 -6.25
N LEU A 97 0.54 -0.23 -5.20
CA LEU A 97 1.93 -0.71 -5.14
C LEU A 97 2.07 -2.16 -5.62
N ALA A 98 0.96 -2.91 -5.68
CA ALA A 98 0.93 -4.30 -6.12
C ALA A 98 -0.30 -4.59 -6.99
N ALA A 99 -0.24 -5.65 -7.81
CA ALA A 99 -1.36 -6.17 -8.61
C ALA A 99 -2.03 -5.14 -9.55
N SER A 100 -1.28 -4.18 -10.08
CA SER A 100 -1.81 -2.99 -10.78
C SER A 100 -2.82 -3.33 -11.89
N SER A 101 -2.52 -4.30 -12.74
CA SER A 101 -3.43 -4.70 -13.83
C SER A 101 -4.75 -5.28 -13.30
N THR A 102 -4.67 -6.15 -12.30
CA THR A 102 -5.85 -6.74 -11.67
C THR A 102 -6.71 -5.67 -11.00
N ILE A 103 -6.08 -4.80 -10.21
CA ILE A 103 -6.78 -3.73 -9.49
C ILE A 103 -7.42 -2.74 -10.46
N THR A 104 -6.70 -2.30 -11.49
CA THR A 104 -7.25 -1.38 -12.48
C THR A 104 -8.51 -1.96 -13.16
N ASN A 105 -8.48 -3.24 -13.56
CA ASN A 105 -9.65 -3.89 -14.13
C ASN A 105 -10.82 -3.97 -13.13
N THR A 106 -10.54 -4.28 -11.88
CA THR A 106 -11.56 -4.29 -10.80
C THR A 106 -12.18 -2.90 -10.60
N LEU A 107 -11.36 -1.85 -10.61
CA LEU A 107 -11.86 -0.47 -10.49
C LEU A 107 -12.70 -0.04 -11.70
N ILE A 108 -12.37 -0.51 -12.91
CA ILE A 108 -13.19 -0.30 -14.12
C ILE A 108 -14.57 -0.93 -13.95
N GLU A 109 -14.64 -2.17 -13.46
CA GLU A 109 -15.93 -2.85 -13.23
C GLU A 109 -16.73 -2.17 -12.10
N TYR A 110 -16.05 -1.71 -11.06
CA TYR A 110 -16.69 -0.93 -9.99
C TYR A 110 -17.25 0.39 -10.52
N LYS A 111 -16.49 1.13 -11.33
CA LYS A 111 -16.91 2.39 -11.96
C LYS A 111 -18.15 2.24 -12.83
N LYS A 112 -18.30 1.12 -13.54
CA LYS A 112 -19.51 0.85 -14.33
C LYS A 112 -20.78 0.74 -13.48
N LYS A 113 -20.65 0.21 -12.24
CA LYS A 113 -21.74 0.09 -11.27
C LYS A 113 -21.97 1.37 -10.48
N HIS A 114 -20.95 2.19 -10.30
CA HIS A 114 -20.94 3.44 -9.53
C HIS A 114 -20.43 4.60 -10.40
N PRO A 115 -21.22 5.08 -11.36
CA PRO A 115 -20.78 6.10 -12.34
C PRO A 115 -20.47 7.47 -11.74
N ASP A 116 -20.95 7.75 -10.52
CA ASP A 116 -20.69 8.94 -9.71
C ASP A 116 -19.31 8.95 -9.04
N VAL A 117 -18.65 7.78 -8.93
CA VAL A 117 -17.32 7.65 -8.33
C VAL A 117 -16.23 7.95 -9.37
N GLU A 118 -15.28 8.80 -9.04
CA GLU A 118 -14.04 9.02 -9.80
C GLU A 118 -12.85 8.39 -9.07
N PHE A 119 -11.84 7.96 -9.82
CA PHE A 119 -10.63 7.38 -9.24
C PHE A 119 -9.42 8.20 -9.60
N GLN A 120 -8.59 8.49 -8.60
CA GLN A 120 -7.23 8.97 -8.77
C GLN A 120 -6.28 7.85 -8.37
N LEU A 121 -5.50 7.36 -9.34
CA LEU A 121 -4.57 6.25 -9.13
C LEU A 121 -3.16 6.78 -8.97
N THR A 122 -2.48 6.32 -7.93
CA THR A 122 -1.07 6.63 -7.68
C THR A 122 -0.27 5.34 -7.47
N ARG A 123 1.05 5.43 -7.65
CA ARG A 123 1.99 4.34 -7.37
C ARG A 123 3.22 4.93 -6.70
N ASN A 124 3.11 5.22 -5.41
CA ASN A 124 4.20 5.85 -4.66
C ASN A 124 4.15 5.43 -3.18
N GLU A 125 5.19 4.76 -2.70
CA GLU A 125 5.32 4.31 -1.31
C GLU A 125 5.36 5.46 -0.29
N LYS A 126 5.72 6.66 -0.72
CA LYS A 126 5.81 7.84 0.15
C LYS A 126 4.47 8.56 0.30
N VAL A 127 3.46 8.22 -0.49
CA VAL A 127 2.13 8.83 -0.38
C VAL A 127 1.45 8.30 0.87
N LYS A 128 1.05 9.22 1.74
CA LYS A 128 0.28 8.94 2.96
C LYS A 128 -1.18 9.38 2.86
N ASP A 129 -1.51 10.17 1.84
CA ASP A 129 -2.86 10.69 1.62
C ASP A 129 -3.53 9.89 0.50
N TYR A 130 -3.99 8.70 0.87
CA TYR A 130 -4.79 7.80 0.03
C TYR A 130 -6.03 7.34 0.82
N HIS A 131 -7.06 6.91 0.12
CA HIS A 131 -8.24 6.27 0.72
C HIS A 131 -8.06 4.77 0.86
N ILE A 132 -7.60 4.11 -0.21
CA ILE A 132 -7.29 2.67 -0.23
C ILE A 132 -5.86 2.48 -0.75
N GLU A 133 -5.12 1.56 -0.13
CA GLU A 133 -3.82 1.12 -0.61
C GLU A 133 -3.83 -0.38 -0.90
N ILE A 134 -3.24 -0.75 -2.01
CA ILE A 134 -2.94 -2.13 -2.36
C ILE A 134 -1.43 -2.31 -2.36
N SER A 135 -0.92 -3.07 -1.40
CA SER A 135 0.50 -3.31 -1.20
C SER A 135 0.82 -4.80 -1.10
N THR A 136 2.07 -5.13 -0.84
CA THR A 136 2.50 -6.50 -0.59
C THR A 136 3.46 -6.56 0.58
N LEU A 137 3.37 -7.65 1.35
CA LEU A 137 4.25 -7.96 2.48
C LEU A 137 4.79 -9.38 2.36
N PRO A 138 5.91 -9.71 3.01
CA PRO A 138 6.37 -11.08 3.14
C PRO A 138 5.28 -11.98 3.73
N TYR A 139 5.20 -13.21 3.24
CA TYR A 139 4.22 -14.19 3.72
C TYR A 139 4.34 -14.41 5.23
N GLY A 140 3.21 -14.47 5.92
CA GLY A 140 3.15 -14.65 7.38
C GLY A 140 3.36 -13.37 8.20
N THR A 141 3.55 -12.22 7.56
CA THR A 141 3.63 -10.93 8.27
C THR A 141 2.29 -10.64 8.99
N LYS A 142 2.36 -10.36 10.28
CA LYS A 142 1.18 -9.96 11.06
C LYS A 142 0.74 -8.55 10.70
N ILE A 143 -0.54 -8.38 10.42
CA ILE A 143 -1.16 -7.10 10.10
C ILE A 143 -1.95 -6.64 11.31
N ASN A 144 -1.61 -5.47 11.84
CA ASN A 144 -2.27 -4.91 13.03
C ASN A 144 -3.39 -3.90 12.69
N ASN A 145 -3.72 -3.74 11.41
CA ASN A 145 -4.78 -2.82 10.97
C ASN A 145 -6.09 -3.62 10.77
N LEU A 146 -7.13 -3.24 11.50
CA LEU A 146 -8.47 -3.88 11.44
C LEU A 146 -9.17 -3.73 10.09
N TYR A 147 -8.76 -2.75 9.29
CA TYR A 147 -9.33 -2.45 7.97
C TYR A 147 -8.41 -2.91 6.83
N SER A 148 -7.64 -3.96 7.09
CA SER A 148 -6.78 -4.58 6.09
C SER A 148 -7.16 -6.02 5.86
N ASN A 149 -7.33 -6.40 4.61
CA ASN A 149 -7.45 -7.80 4.19
C ASN A 149 -6.11 -8.28 3.63
N SER A 150 -5.76 -9.51 3.99
CA SER A 150 -4.54 -10.18 3.53
C SER A 150 -4.90 -11.42 2.72
N ILE A 151 -4.36 -11.50 1.50
CA ILE A 151 -4.56 -12.63 0.60
C ILE A 151 -3.19 -13.17 0.22
N ASP A 152 -2.93 -14.44 0.55
CA ASP A 152 -1.68 -15.10 0.17
C ASP A 152 -1.66 -15.39 -1.33
N GLU A 153 -0.51 -15.20 -1.94
CA GLU A 153 -0.25 -15.47 -3.35
C GLU A 153 1.08 -16.19 -3.53
N GLU A 154 1.04 -17.28 -4.27
CA GLU A 154 2.26 -18.00 -4.65
C GLU A 154 3.09 -17.18 -5.64
N ILE A 155 4.40 -17.26 -5.49
CA ILE A 155 5.36 -16.72 -6.43
C ILE A 155 5.95 -17.89 -7.22
N MET A 156 5.73 -17.87 -8.53
CA MET A 156 6.24 -18.83 -9.48
C MET A 156 7.50 -18.30 -10.16
N LEU A 157 8.24 -19.16 -10.83
CA LEU A 157 9.30 -18.76 -11.74
C LEU A 157 8.74 -18.67 -13.16
N ALA A 158 8.90 -17.51 -13.80
CA ALA A 158 8.62 -17.31 -15.21
C ALA A 158 9.90 -17.53 -16.01
N VAL A 159 9.85 -18.42 -16.97
CA VAL A 159 10.97 -18.80 -17.84
C VAL A 159 10.55 -18.77 -19.30
N PRO A 160 11.46 -18.57 -20.26
CA PRO A 160 11.14 -18.75 -21.67
C PRO A 160 10.61 -20.15 -21.94
N SER A 161 9.56 -20.30 -22.73
CA SER A 161 8.90 -21.61 -22.98
C SER A 161 9.80 -22.62 -23.70
N ASN A 162 10.85 -22.17 -24.38
CA ASN A 162 11.86 -23.01 -25.01
C ASN A 162 13.03 -23.37 -24.08
N SER A 163 13.02 -22.92 -22.84
CA SER A 163 14.10 -23.21 -21.87
C SER A 163 14.03 -24.65 -21.34
N VAL A 164 15.17 -25.16 -20.88
CA VAL A 164 15.24 -26.48 -20.23
C VAL A 164 14.39 -26.57 -18.96
N TYR A 165 14.14 -25.44 -18.31
CA TYR A 165 13.34 -25.36 -17.09
C TYR A 165 11.85 -25.50 -17.37
N ALA A 166 11.38 -25.04 -18.54
CA ALA A 166 9.95 -25.14 -18.91
C ALA A 166 9.45 -26.60 -18.94
N GLN A 167 10.35 -27.55 -19.18
CA GLN A 167 10.03 -28.98 -19.26
C GLN A 167 10.08 -29.71 -17.92
N LYS A 168 10.66 -29.08 -16.86
CA LYS A 168 10.89 -29.75 -15.57
C LYS A 168 9.65 -29.83 -14.69
N GLY A 169 8.60 -29.07 -14.95
CA GLY A 169 7.39 -29.02 -14.13
C GLY A 169 7.54 -28.31 -12.77
N SER A 170 8.74 -28.25 -12.21
CA SER A 170 9.12 -27.48 -11.00
C SER A 170 10.62 -27.25 -10.93
N VAL A 171 11.07 -26.32 -10.09
CA VAL A 171 12.50 -25.95 -9.97
C VAL A 171 12.85 -25.54 -8.54
N SER A 172 14.08 -25.92 -8.08
CA SER A 172 14.72 -25.30 -6.92
C SER A 172 15.42 -24.01 -7.34
N LEU A 173 15.35 -22.94 -6.52
CA LEU A 173 16.12 -21.72 -6.81
C LEU A 173 17.63 -21.95 -6.86
N ARG A 174 18.15 -22.98 -6.17
CA ARG A 174 19.57 -23.35 -6.28
C ARG A 174 19.98 -23.76 -7.69
N GLU A 175 19.08 -24.45 -8.41
CA GLU A 175 19.36 -24.89 -9.78
C GLU A 175 19.51 -23.73 -10.76
N ILE A 176 18.85 -22.60 -10.48
CA ILE A 176 18.87 -21.42 -11.34
C ILE A 176 19.76 -20.29 -10.81
N SER A 177 20.59 -20.58 -9.80
CA SER A 177 21.45 -19.56 -9.15
C SER A 177 22.45 -18.89 -10.09
N LYS A 178 22.73 -19.51 -11.25
CA LYS A 178 23.63 -18.97 -12.28
C LYS A 178 22.90 -18.27 -13.43
N GLU A 179 21.58 -18.29 -13.43
CA GLU A 179 20.79 -17.64 -14.48
C GLU A 179 20.78 -16.11 -14.33
N SER A 180 20.57 -15.45 -15.43
CA SER A 180 20.30 -14.01 -15.44
C SER A 180 18.86 -13.76 -14.98
N PHE A 181 18.68 -12.92 -13.98
CA PHE A 181 17.35 -12.53 -13.51
C PHE A 181 16.91 -11.20 -14.11
N ILE A 182 15.64 -11.14 -14.44
CA ILE A 182 14.91 -9.91 -14.76
C ILE A 182 14.06 -9.59 -13.55
N SER A 183 14.20 -8.39 -13.00
CA SER A 183 13.53 -8.03 -11.73
C SER A 183 12.83 -6.69 -11.81
N LEU A 184 11.91 -6.49 -10.89
CA LEU A 184 11.36 -5.16 -10.64
C LEU A 184 12.39 -4.28 -9.92
N SER A 185 12.17 -2.96 -9.98
CA SER A 185 12.98 -1.97 -9.29
C SER A 185 13.08 -2.24 -7.79
N VAL A 186 14.24 -1.95 -7.22
CA VAL A 186 14.54 -2.07 -5.78
C VAL A 186 13.58 -1.28 -4.88
N PHE A 187 12.88 -0.29 -5.44
CA PHE A 187 11.87 0.49 -4.73
C PHE A 187 10.49 -0.19 -4.65
N LEU A 188 10.34 -1.39 -5.20
CA LEU A 188 9.07 -2.11 -5.17
C LEU A 188 9.13 -3.26 -4.15
N PRO A 189 8.14 -3.37 -3.25
CA PRO A 189 8.16 -4.36 -2.15
C PRO A 189 8.32 -5.81 -2.62
N LEU A 190 7.82 -6.15 -3.80
CA LEU A 190 7.98 -7.50 -4.37
C LEU A 190 9.45 -7.85 -4.62
N ARG A 191 10.29 -6.86 -4.96
CA ARG A 191 11.72 -7.09 -5.21
C ARG A 191 12.41 -7.63 -3.96
N GLU A 192 12.25 -6.98 -2.84
CA GLU A 192 12.85 -7.41 -1.57
C GLU A 192 12.39 -8.82 -1.17
N ILE A 193 11.09 -9.12 -1.35
CA ILE A 193 10.54 -10.45 -1.07
C ILE A 193 11.22 -11.52 -1.92
N CYS A 194 11.42 -11.28 -3.22
CA CYS A 194 12.05 -12.21 -4.14
C CYS A 194 13.55 -12.38 -3.87
N ASP A 195 14.26 -11.30 -3.56
CA ASP A 195 15.68 -11.34 -3.19
C ASP A 195 15.89 -12.18 -1.90
N ASN A 196 14.97 -12.08 -0.94
CA ASN A 196 14.97 -12.87 0.28
C ASN A 196 14.77 -14.38 0.00
N PHE A 197 13.98 -14.76 -1.01
CA PHE A 197 13.89 -16.18 -1.41
C PHE A 197 15.25 -16.70 -1.90
N CYS A 198 15.95 -15.96 -2.75
CA CYS A 198 17.28 -16.34 -3.23
C CYS A 198 18.29 -16.41 -2.08
N SER A 199 18.30 -15.41 -1.21
CA SER A 199 19.20 -15.36 -0.05
C SER A 199 18.98 -16.51 0.91
N SER A 200 17.73 -16.95 1.11
CA SER A 200 17.39 -18.07 2.01
C SER A 200 17.94 -19.42 1.53
N VAL A 201 18.25 -19.56 0.24
CA VAL A 201 18.88 -20.73 -0.35
C VAL A 201 20.36 -20.52 -0.71
N GLY A 202 20.95 -19.41 -0.26
CA GLY A 202 22.38 -19.19 -0.24
C GLY A 202 22.98 -18.51 -1.46
N PHE A 203 22.19 -17.76 -2.26
CA PHE A 203 22.74 -16.94 -3.34
C PHE A 203 22.04 -15.59 -3.47
N LEU A 204 22.71 -14.63 -4.12
CA LEU A 204 22.13 -13.37 -4.57
C LEU A 204 21.88 -13.45 -6.07
N PRO A 205 20.69 -13.06 -6.57
CA PRO A 205 20.39 -13.16 -8.00
C PRO A 205 21.25 -12.17 -8.80
N HIS A 206 21.81 -12.62 -9.90
CA HIS A 206 22.45 -11.75 -10.89
C HIS A 206 21.35 -11.03 -11.70
N ILE A 207 21.10 -9.77 -11.39
CA ILE A 207 20.08 -8.96 -12.08
C ILE A 207 20.66 -8.40 -13.37
N ALA A 208 20.27 -9.00 -14.50
CA ALA A 208 20.68 -8.52 -15.82
C ALA A 208 19.81 -7.32 -16.28
N PHE A 209 18.54 -7.29 -15.89
CA PHE A 209 17.62 -6.21 -16.20
C PHE A 209 16.79 -5.84 -14.99
N GLU A 210 16.68 -4.54 -14.73
CA GLU A 210 15.76 -3.97 -13.77
C GLU A 210 14.69 -3.15 -14.51
N CYS A 211 13.41 -3.35 -14.22
CA CYS A 211 12.30 -2.67 -14.86
C CYS A 211 11.26 -2.22 -13.83
N ASP A 212 10.38 -1.32 -14.23
CA ASP A 212 9.36 -0.72 -13.36
C ASP A 212 7.95 -1.32 -13.56
N SER A 213 7.77 -2.19 -14.55
CA SER A 213 6.48 -2.74 -14.90
C SER A 213 6.52 -4.24 -15.21
N PRO A 214 5.43 -4.99 -14.89
CA PRO A 214 5.27 -6.39 -15.29
C PRO A 214 5.27 -6.60 -16.81
N GLU A 215 4.88 -5.57 -17.58
CA GLU A 215 4.85 -5.65 -19.04
C GLU A 215 6.28 -5.66 -19.63
N ALA A 216 7.15 -4.76 -19.17
CA ALA A 216 8.55 -4.75 -19.56
C ALA A 216 9.24 -6.07 -19.22
N LEU A 217 8.99 -6.58 -17.99
CA LEU A 217 9.50 -7.87 -17.55
C LEU A 217 9.03 -9.02 -18.46
N ARG A 218 7.76 -9.04 -18.85
CA ARG A 218 7.20 -10.03 -19.79
C ARG A 218 7.91 -9.99 -21.13
N ASN A 219 8.14 -8.81 -21.69
CA ASN A 219 8.81 -8.63 -22.98
C ASN A 219 10.25 -9.15 -22.93
N LEU A 220 10.97 -8.88 -21.85
CA LEU A 220 12.35 -9.34 -21.67
C LEU A 220 12.43 -10.88 -21.54
N ILE A 221 11.51 -11.52 -20.81
CA ILE A 221 11.46 -13.00 -20.74
C ILE A 221 11.16 -13.59 -22.12
N THR A 222 10.20 -13.01 -22.86
CA THR A 222 9.86 -13.45 -24.22
C THR A 222 11.06 -13.35 -25.16
N ALA A 223 11.93 -12.35 -24.97
CA ALA A 223 13.17 -12.18 -25.71
C ALA A 223 14.33 -13.10 -25.24
N ASN A 224 14.08 -14.04 -24.33
CA ASN A 224 15.09 -14.93 -23.74
C ASN A 224 16.21 -14.21 -22.96
N MET A 225 15.93 -13.05 -22.36
CA MET A 225 16.95 -12.28 -21.65
C MET A 225 17.19 -12.77 -20.22
N GLY A 226 16.40 -13.72 -19.73
CA GLY A 226 16.54 -14.28 -18.39
C GLY A 226 15.26 -14.86 -17.82
N VAL A 227 15.28 -15.14 -16.53
CA VAL A 227 14.16 -15.66 -15.75
C VAL A 227 13.65 -14.59 -14.77
N ALA A 228 12.41 -14.73 -14.30
CA ALA A 228 11.85 -13.77 -13.36
C ALA A 228 10.87 -14.42 -12.36
N PHE A 229 10.72 -13.80 -11.21
CA PHE A 229 9.63 -14.13 -10.29
C PHE A 229 8.29 -13.61 -10.79
N TRP A 230 7.25 -14.42 -10.68
CA TRP A 230 5.93 -14.13 -11.21
C TRP A 230 4.83 -14.45 -10.19
N PRO A 231 4.10 -13.45 -9.70
CA PRO A 231 2.91 -13.68 -8.87
C PRO A 231 1.85 -14.48 -9.62
N ALA A 232 1.33 -15.54 -9.00
CA ALA A 232 0.56 -16.58 -9.69
C ALA A 232 -0.73 -16.07 -10.36
N PHE A 233 -1.45 -15.11 -9.72
CA PHE A 233 -2.72 -14.62 -10.26
C PHE A 233 -2.77 -13.11 -10.48
N SER A 234 -2.07 -12.31 -9.67
CA SER A 234 -2.25 -10.86 -9.70
C SER A 234 -1.69 -10.17 -10.95
N TRP A 235 -0.75 -10.80 -11.63
CA TRP A 235 -0.21 -10.33 -12.92
C TRP A 235 -0.89 -10.99 -14.13
N GLY A 236 -1.83 -11.90 -13.88
CA GLY A 236 -2.48 -12.69 -14.92
C GLY A 236 -1.58 -13.76 -15.53
N LYS A 237 -2.17 -14.62 -16.35
CA LYS A 237 -1.44 -15.67 -17.05
C LYS A 237 -0.70 -15.08 -18.25
N PRO A 238 0.61 -15.35 -18.40
CA PRO A 238 1.34 -14.94 -19.59
C PRO A 238 0.94 -15.80 -20.81
N ASP A 239 1.30 -15.36 -22.01
CA ASP A 239 1.16 -16.19 -23.21
C ASP A 239 2.05 -17.44 -23.10
N LYS A 240 1.41 -18.61 -23.02
CA LYS A 240 2.10 -19.89 -22.87
C LYS A 240 3.01 -20.26 -24.05
N LYS A 241 2.84 -19.63 -25.20
CA LYS A 241 3.76 -19.82 -26.34
C LYS A 241 5.14 -19.27 -26.07
N ASN A 242 5.24 -18.23 -25.26
CA ASN A 242 6.46 -17.49 -25.02
C ASN A 242 7.01 -17.68 -23.60
N ILE A 243 6.13 -17.85 -22.59
CA ILE A 243 6.50 -17.88 -21.19
C ILE A 243 5.83 -19.06 -20.49
N SER A 244 6.63 -19.88 -19.82
CA SER A 244 6.16 -20.94 -18.92
C SER A 244 6.29 -20.49 -17.47
N LEU A 245 5.24 -20.68 -16.69
CA LEU A 245 5.25 -20.50 -15.23
C LEU A 245 5.49 -21.86 -14.58
N ILE A 246 6.53 -21.98 -13.79
CA ILE A 246 6.88 -23.21 -13.09
C ILE A 246 6.92 -22.99 -11.57
N PRO A 247 6.39 -23.93 -10.77
CA PRO A 247 6.45 -23.88 -9.32
C PRO A 247 7.89 -23.91 -8.81
N ILE A 248 8.14 -23.17 -7.73
CA ILE A 248 9.41 -23.18 -7.00
C ILE A 248 9.27 -24.14 -5.82
N THR A 249 10.18 -25.13 -5.73
CA THR A 249 10.16 -26.15 -4.68
C THR A 249 11.08 -25.82 -3.50
N GLU A 250 12.10 -25.00 -3.72
CA GLU A 250 13.03 -24.54 -2.70
C GLU A 250 13.37 -23.06 -2.95
N PRO A 251 13.19 -22.20 -1.93
CA PRO A 251 12.72 -22.51 -0.57
C PRO A 251 11.23 -22.92 -0.55
N ASN A 252 10.86 -23.69 0.47
CA ASN A 252 9.46 -23.99 0.72
C ASN A 252 8.70 -22.67 0.97
N GLN A 253 7.51 -22.53 0.35
CA GLN A 253 6.64 -21.37 0.53
C GLN A 253 7.17 -20.06 -0.09
N CYS A 254 7.54 -20.10 -1.37
CA CYS A 254 7.69 -18.85 -2.14
C CYS A 254 6.34 -18.16 -2.28
N LYS A 255 5.95 -17.40 -1.27
CA LYS A 255 4.65 -16.71 -1.16
C LYS A 255 4.83 -15.27 -0.72
N ARG A 256 3.82 -14.46 -1.03
CA ARG A 256 3.64 -13.13 -0.47
C ARG A 256 2.22 -12.95 0.06
N ASN A 257 2.00 -11.92 0.82
CA ASN A 257 0.66 -11.43 1.14
C ASN A 257 0.36 -10.19 0.29
N LEU A 258 -0.74 -10.20 -0.45
CA LEU A 258 -1.38 -9.00 -0.99
C LEU A 258 -2.22 -8.38 0.12
N ILE A 259 -2.02 -7.09 0.35
CA ILE A 259 -2.70 -6.35 1.40
C ILE A 259 -3.56 -5.28 0.76
N ILE A 260 -4.83 -5.26 1.13
CA ILE A 260 -5.79 -4.23 0.75
C ILE A 260 -6.16 -3.49 2.02
N THR A 261 -5.81 -2.22 2.11
CA THR A 261 -5.97 -1.42 3.34
C THR A 261 -6.81 -0.18 3.08
N ILE A 262 -7.83 0.04 3.90
CA ILE A 262 -8.46 1.36 4.02
C ILE A 262 -7.61 2.19 4.98
N ASN A 263 -7.29 3.42 4.59
CA ASN A 263 -6.61 4.36 5.48
C ASN A 263 -7.49 4.64 6.71
N ASN A 264 -6.90 4.54 7.89
CA ASN A 264 -7.62 4.70 9.18
C ASN A 264 -8.38 6.03 9.29
N LYS A 265 -7.98 7.06 8.53
CA LYS A 265 -8.72 8.32 8.47
C LYS A 265 -10.13 8.15 7.89
N TYR A 266 -10.36 7.11 7.09
CA TYR A 266 -11.59 6.90 6.32
C TYR A 266 -12.29 5.60 6.68
N GLU A 267 -11.98 5.03 7.84
CA GLU A 267 -12.48 3.74 8.31
C GLU A 267 -14.00 3.63 8.41
N ASN A 268 -14.71 4.76 8.54
CA ASN A 268 -16.17 4.79 8.66
C ASN A 268 -16.90 5.01 7.32
N SER A 269 -16.17 5.26 6.23
CA SER A 269 -16.75 5.48 4.90
C SER A 269 -17.41 4.21 4.35
N ALA A 270 -18.73 4.26 4.13
CA ALA A 270 -19.49 3.13 3.61
C ALA A 270 -19.03 2.74 2.19
N ILE A 271 -18.77 3.72 1.32
CA ILE A 271 -18.33 3.46 -0.04
C ILE A 271 -16.93 2.87 -0.11
N LEU A 272 -16.01 3.27 0.79
CA LEU A 272 -14.68 2.68 0.84
C LEU A 272 -14.72 1.24 1.36
N LYS A 273 -15.61 0.92 2.31
CA LYS A 273 -15.85 -0.46 2.75
C LYS A 273 -16.42 -1.32 1.63
N ASP A 274 -17.37 -0.77 0.88
CA ASP A 274 -17.95 -1.47 -0.28
C ASP A 274 -16.89 -1.73 -1.37
N LEU A 275 -16.13 -0.71 -1.75
CA LEU A 275 -15.02 -0.84 -2.71
C LEU A 275 -13.94 -1.82 -2.22
N HIS A 276 -13.56 -1.76 -0.94
CA HIS A 276 -12.58 -2.66 -0.33
C HIS A 276 -13.05 -4.12 -0.40
N ASN A 277 -14.33 -4.37 -0.08
CA ASN A 277 -14.93 -5.70 -0.20
C ASN A 277 -14.99 -6.16 -1.65
N HIS A 278 -15.35 -5.27 -2.57
CA HIS A 278 -15.39 -5.58 -4.01
C HIS A 278 -13.99 -5.97 -4.51
N ILE A 279 -12.96 -5.21 -4.21
CA ILE A 279 -11.56 -5.52 -4.58
C ILE A 279 -11.14 -6.87 -3.98
N THR A 280 -11.43 -7.10 -2.70
CA THR A 280 -11.08 -8.34 -2.00
C THR A 280 -11.72 -9.55 -2.67
N ASN A 281 -13.02 -9.48 -2.95
CA ASN A 281 -13.77 -10.58 -3.57
C ASN A 281 -13.26 -10.90 -4.99
N GLU A 282 -12.98 -9.88 -5.80
CA GLU A 282 -12.43 -10.07 -7.14
C GLU A 282 -11.05 -10.74 -7.13
N ILE A 283 -10.19 -10.38 -6.16
CA ILE A 283 -8.88 -11.02 -5.99
C ILE A 283 -9.06 -12.49 -5.55
N LEU A 284 -9.97 -12.77 -4.62
CA LEU A 284 -10.26 -14.13 -4.17
C LEU A 284 -10.84 -15.00 -5.30
N LEU A 285 -11.71 -14.45 -6.16
CA LEU A 285 -12.21 -15.14 -7.34
C LEU A 285 -11.08 -15.49 -8.31
N LYS A 286 -10.15 -14.56 -8.58
CA LYS A 286 -8.99 -14.85 -9.44
C LYS A 286 -8.06 -15.90 -8.85
N LYS A 287 -7.86 -15.88 -7.52
CA LYS A 287 -7.12 -16.94 -6.82
C LYS A 287 -7.77 -18.30 -6.98
N ALA A 288 -9.09 -18.38 -6.91
CA ALA A 288 -9.84 -19.65 -7.06
C ALA A 288 -9.85 -20.22 -8.50
N MET A 289 -9.46 -19.42 -9.51
CA MET A 289 -9.40 -19.82 -10.93
C MET A 289 -8.01 -20.37 -11.36
N LEU A 290 -7.07 -20.48 -10.42
CA LEU A 290 -5.75 -21.10 -10.67
C LEU A 290 -5.81 -22.60 -10.67
#